data_f8b725c89a3f4dc5bf803debb651f670
#
_entry.id   f8b725c89a3f4dc5bf803debb651f670
#
_cell.length_a   1.000
_cell.length_b   1.000
_cell.length_c   1.000
_cell.angle_alpha   90.00
_cell.angle_beta   90.00
_cell.angle_gamma   90.00
#
_symmetry.space_group_name_H-M   'P 1'
#
loop_
_entity.id
_entity.type
_entity.pdbx_description
1 polymer ?
#
loop_
_entity_poly.entity_id
_entity_poly.type
_entity_poly.pdbx_seq_one_letter_code
_entity_poly.pdbx_strand_id
1 'polypeptide(L)'
;MMRTPWQQWMAPIAIFIVFRGLDNTVLKVLQLHGANNAVNGVNPVSFCNVFFFVQLISGVTFLISGRRDLRVRIASLSRNDRHLLVSDAFLGRFLGPVAYYFALDALSVITQTLIFALILPVSALMARWILREPLPQAFATSVLLISSGLLLHQLGQMAAIGHQNTLVGVGWALVGVMAFSGAALTGRTVAGRHLSASLSIGVGATTSALVFGLLAILLFGPEHFLLLQIWWVLGVLLLYSLTLSLGSELALRMAYRQTSVATVSLLGSLSIVIAVTSAALLLNESIHPGTTIGVMLLLTGVMLSNQRTNPNQPLGGY
;
A
#
# COMPACT_ATOMS: atom_id res chain seq x y z
N MET A 1 -28.34 17.77 14.43
CA MET A 1 -27.02 17.97 15.07
C MET A 1 -26.01 18.28 13.98
N MET A 2 -25.61 19.55 13.82
CA MET A 2 -24.53 19.93 12.90
C MET A 2 -23.21 19.38 13.45
N ARG A 3 -22.57 18.46 12.70
CA ARG A 3 -21.24 17.98 13.05
C ARG A 3 -20.27 19.16 12.95
N THR A 4 -19.44 19.36 13.98
CA THR A 4 -18.38 20.38 13.95
C THR A 4 -17.45 20.10 12.77
N PRO A 5 -16.87 21.13 12.11
CA PRO A 5 -15.96 20.95 10.96
C PRO A 5 -14.85 19.94 11.24
N TRP A 6 -14.34 19.88 12.44
CA TRP A 6 -13.32 18.92 12.90
C TRP A 6 -13.77 17.45 12.86
N GLN A 7 -15.03 17.16 13.19
CA GLN A 7 -15.56 15.81 13.19
C GLN A 7 -15.76 15.25 11.78
N GLN A 8 -15.85 16.09 10.75
CA GLN A 8 -16.12 15.65 9.37
C GLN A 8 -14.89 14.97 8.74
N TRP A 9 -13.67 15.46 8.98
CA TRP A 9 -12.46 14.89 8.40
C TRP A 9 -11.73 13.90 9.32
N MET A 10 -11.94 13.97 10.63
CA MET A 10 -11.31 13.05 11.58
C MET A 10 -11.77 11.60 11.36
N ALA A 11 -13.05 11.36 11.08
CA ALA A 11 -13.57 10.01 10.89
C ALA A 11 -12.95 9.29 9.67
N PRO A 12 -12.89 9.87 8.46
CA PRO A 12 -12.19 9.26 7.33
C PRO A 12 -10.71 8.98 7.60
N ILE A 13 -9.99 9.90 8.23
CA ILE A 13 -8.57 9.70 8.55
C ILE A 13 -8.40 8.56 9.57
N ALA A 14 -9.21 8.52 10.63
CA ALA A 14 -9.14 7.47 11.63
C ALA A 14 -9.42 6.09 11.00
N ILE A 15 -10.42 5.98 10.14
CA ILE A 15 -10.73 4.75 9.39
C ILE A 15 -9.52 4.36 8.51
N PHE A 16 -8.95 5.31 7.79
CA PHE A 16 -7.76 5.07 6.97
C PHE A 16 -6.58 4.54 7.81
N ILE A 17 -6.26 5.19 8.94
CA ILE A 17 -5.16 4.80 9.82
C ILE A 17 -5.36 3.37 10.33
N VAL A 18 -6.55 3.06 10.83
CA VAL A 18 -6.86 1.74 11.38
C VAL A 18 -6.83 0.68 10.27
N PHE A 19 -7.52 0.89 9.16
CA PHE A 19 -7.56 -0.10 8.08
C PHE A 19 -6.19 -0.31 7.45
N ARG A 20 -5.45 0.76 7.20
CA ARG A 20 -4.10 0.67 6.64
C ARG A 20 -3.10 0.01 7.60
N GLY A 21 -3.23 0.28 8.90
CA GLY A 21 -2.39 -0.34 9.92
C GLY A 21 -2.68 -1.83 10.10
N LEU A 22 -3.95 -2.23 10.02
CA LEU A 22 -4.34 -3.64 10.13
C LEU A 22 -4.04 -4.46 8.87
N ASP A 23 -3.93 -3.82 7.71
CA ASP A 23 -3.80 -4.48 6.41
C ASP A 23 -2.67 -5.52 6.39
N ASN A 24 -1.45 -5.15 6.83
CA ASN A 24 -0.29 -6.03 6.89
C ASN A 24 -0.54 -7.25 7.80
N THR A 25 -1.04 -6.99 9.01
CA THR A 25 -1.23 -8.02 10.02
C THR A 25 -2.32 -8.98 9.60
N VAL A 26 -3.45 -8.47 9.10
CA VAL A 26 -4.56 -9.32 8.65
C VAL A 26 -4.12 -10.15 7.45
N LEU A 27 -3.43 -9.57 6.47
CA LEU A 27 -2.93 -10.35 5.32
C LEU A 27 -1.97 -11.45 5.77
N LYS A 28 -1.07 -11.19 6.73
CA LYS A 28 -0.17 -12.21 7.30
C LYS A 28 -0.94 -13.33 7.99
N VAL A 29 -1.94 -12.99 8.80
CA VAL A 29 -2.83 -13.99 9.44
C VAL A 29 -3.51 -14.85 8.38
N LEU A 30 -3.99 -14.24 7.29
CA LEU A 30 -4.64 -14.97 6.20
C LEU A 30 -3.66 -15.89 5.46
N GLN A 31 -2.43 -15.42 5.18
CA GLN A 31 -1.38 -16.24 4.58
C GLN A 31 -1.08 -17.48 5.44
N LEU A 32 -0.88 -17.29 6.75
CA LEU A 32 -0.59 -18.38 7.70
C LEU A 32 -1.78 -19.34 7.83
N HIS A 33 -2.99 -18.81 7.94
CA HIS A 33 -4.20 -19.63 8.01
C HIS A 33 -4.39 -20.45 6.74
N GLY A 34 -4.20 -19.86 5.58
CA GLY A 34 -4.27 -20.56 4.29
C GLY A 34 -3.18 -21.63 4.16
N ALA A 35 -1.95 -21.36 4.62
CA ALA A 35 -0.86 -22.34 4.61
C ALA A 35 -1.17 -23.55 5.51
N ASN A 36 -1.75 -23.31 6.69
CA ASN A 36 -2.18 -24.38 7.61
C ASN A 36 -3.38 -25.19 7.10
N ASN A 37 -4.15 -24.65 6.16
CA ASN A 37 -5.30 -25.28 5.53
C ASN A 37 -5.09 -25.45 4.02
N ALA A 38 -3.87 -25.82 3.62
CA ALA A 38 -3.51 -26.04 2.23
C ALA A 38 -4.36 -27.17 1.61
N VAL A 39 -4.82 -26.97 0.38
CA VAL A 39 -5.57 -27.96 -0.39
C VAL A 39 -4.66 -28.48 -1.50
N ASN A 40 -4.42 -29.80 -1.53
CA ASN A 40 -3.49 -30.44 -2.46
C ASN A 40 -2.08 -29.77 -2.48
N GLY A 41 -1.61 -29.32 -1.31
CA GLY A 41 -0.32 -28.64 -1.17
C GLY A 41 -0.29 -27.16 -1.62
N VAL A 42 -1.43 -26.61 -2.05
CA VAL A 42 -1.54 -25.22 -2.49
C VAL A 42 -2.26 -24.40 -1.43
N ASN A 43 -1.66 -23.25 -1.07
CA ASN A 43 -2.29 -22.28 -0.18
C ASN A 43 -3.48 -21.61 -0.90
N PRO A 44 -4.74 -21.76 -0.40
CA PRO A 44 -5.91 -21.16 -1.04
C PRO A 44 -5.90 -19.62 -0.94
N VAL A 45 -5.17 -19.06 0.03
CA VAL A 45 -4.92 -17.61 0.14
C VAL A 45 -3.62 -17.25 -0.59
N SER A 46 -3.49 -17.68 -1.85
CA SER A 46 -2.36 -17.35 -2.71
C SER A 46 -2.37 -15.86 -3.11
N PHE A 47 -1.21 -15.33 -3.51
CA PHE A 47 -1.13 -13.95 -4.00
C PHE A 47 -2.06 -13.71 -5.21
N CYS A 48 -2.26 -14.72 -6.06
CA CYS A 48 -3.17 -14.63 -7.20
C CYS A 48 -4.61 -14.43 -6.72
N ASN A 49 -5.10 -15.25 -5.79
CA ASN A 49 -6.46 -15.17 -5.28
C ASN A 49 -6.70 -13.87 -4.52
N VAL A 50 -5.77 -13.48 -3.63
CA VAL A 50 -5.88 -12.24 -2.86
C VAL A 50 -5.99 -11.04 -3.78
N PHE A 51 -5.03 -10.87 -4.70
CA PHE A 51 -5.01 -9.67 -5.53
C PHE A 51 -6.01 -9.70 -6.68
N PHE A 52 -6.43 -10.88 -7.15
CA PHE A 52 -7.56 -10.97 -8.04
C PHE A 52 -8.80 -10.28 -7.44
N PHE A 53 -9.18 -10.65 -6.20
CA PHE A 53 -10.33 -10.05 -5.54
C PHE A 53 -10.14 -8.58 -5.18
N VAL A 54 -9.00 -8.25 -4.59
CA VAL A 54 -8.67 -6.86 -4.23
C VAL A 54 -8.77 -5.93 -5.45
N GLN A 55 -8.16 -6.32 -6.55
CA GLN A 55 -8.14 -5.51 -7.75
C GLN A 55 -9.48 -5.54 -8.50
N LEU A 56 -10.18 -6.67 -8.50
CA LEU A 56 -11.51 -6.78 -9.13
C LEU A 56 -12.51 -5.86 -8.43
N ILE A 57 -12.59 -5.93 -7.10
CA ILE A 57 -13.52 -5.13 -6.32
C ILE A 57 -13.22 -3.64 -6.45
N SER A 58 -11.96 -3.25 -6.32
CA SER A 58 -11.54 -1.86 -6.52
C SER A 58 -11.82 -1.40 -7.95
N GLY A 59 -11.42 -2.19 -8.94
CA GLY A 59 -11.62 -1.88 -10.35
C GLY A 59 -13.09 -1.66 -10.70
N VAL A 60 -13.95 -2.61 -10.35
CA VAL A 60 -15.39 -2.54 -10.62
C VAL A 60 -16.02 -1.34 -9.92
N THR A 61 -15.66 -1.08 -8.66
CA THR A 61 -16.20 0.06 -7.90
C THR A 61 -15.88 1.39 -8.58
N PHE A 62 -14.64 1.61 -9.02
CA PHE A 62 -14.25 2.85 -9.69
C PHE A 62 -14.74 2.94 -11.15
N LEU A 63 -14.89 1.82 -11.85
CA LEU A 63 -15.50 1.80 -13.19
C LEU A 63 -16.99 2.18 -13.11
N ILE A 64 -17.74 1.62 -12.16
CA ILE A 64 -19.15 1.95 -11.98
C ILE A 64 -19.31 3.44 -11.63
N SER A 65 -18.45 3.97 -10.75
CA SER A 65 -18.48 5.38 -10.35
C SER A 65 -18.27 6.34 -11.51
N GLY A 66 -17.46 5.95 -12.51
CA GLY A 66 -17.11 6.77 -13.68
C GLY A 66 -17.77 6.37 -15.00
N ARG A 67 -18.73 5.45 -14.98
CA ARG A 67 -19.28 4.77 -16.18
C ARG A 67 -19.82 5.70 -17.27
N ARG A 68 -20.37 6.88 -16.90
CA ARG A 68 -21.01 7.79 -17.84
C ARG A 68 -20.06 8.36 -18.88
N ASP A 69 -18.84 8.71 -18.47
CA ASP A 69 -17.85 9.39 -19.30
C ASP A 69 -16.69 8.51 -19.73
N LEU A 70 -16.64 7.25 -19.26
CA LEU A 70 -15.50 6.38 -19.39
C LEU A 70 -15.07 6.15 -20.85
N ARG A 71 -16.04 5.87 -21.73
CA ARG A 71 -15.78 5.63 -23.18
C ARG A 71 -15.16 6.84 -23.85
N VAL A 72 -15.73 8.03 -23.58
CA VAL A 72 -15.22 9.29 -24.15
C VAL A 72 -13.80 9.57 -23.66
N ARG A 73 -13.55 9.39 -22.37
CA ARG A 73 -12.25 9.61 -21.75
C ARG A 73 -11.19 8.62 -22.25
N ILE A 74 -11.54 7.34 -22.47
CA ILE A 74 -10.61 6.35 -23.06
C ILE A 74 -10.26 6.73 -24.50
N ALA A 75 -11.25 7.17 -25.28
CA ALA A 75 -11.03 7.56 -26.67
C ALA A 75 -10.15 8.82 -26.82
N SER A 76 -10.22 9.73 -25.84
CA SER A 76 -9.45 10.98 -25.81
C SER A 76 -8.02 10.84 -25.27
N LEU A 77 -7.61 9.64 -24.77
CA LEU A 77 -6.29 9.42 -24.21
C LEU A 77 -5.18 9.56 -25.25
N SER A 78 -4.21 10.43 -24.96
CA SER A 78 -2.98 10.50 -25.73
C SER A 78 -2.14 9.22 -25.56
N ARG A 79 -1.20 8.98 -26.47
CA ARG A 79 -0.27 7.85 -26.36
C ARG A 79 0.54 7.92 -25.05
N ASN A 80 0.97 9.11 -24.67
CA ASN A 80 1.73 9.33 -23.43
C ASN A 80 0.89 9.07 -22.18
N ASP A 81 -0.41 9.41 -22.20
CA ASP A 81 -1.31 9.12 -21.07
C ASP A 81 -1.56 7.62 -20.93
N ARG A 82 -1.67 6.89 -22.04
CA ARG A 82 -1.78 5.43 -22.01
C ARG A 82 -0.56 4.77 -21.40
N HIS A 83 0.66 5.18 -21.81
CA HIS A 83 1.90 4.68 -21.20
C HIS A 83 1.98 5.01 -19.71
N LEU A 84 1.59 6.22 -19.31
CA LEU A 84 1.56 6.63 -17.92
C LEU A 84 0.60 5.77 -17.09
N LEU A 85 -0.63 5.55 -17.57
CA LEU A 85 -1.63 4.71 -16.89
C LEU A 85 -1.20 3.25 -16.82
N VAL A 86 -0.56 2.72 -17.86
CA VAL A 86 0.00 1.35 -17.85
C VAL A 86 1.13 1.24 -16.83
N SER A 87 2.03 2.22 -16.77
CA SER A 87 3.12 2.24 -15.78
C SER A 87 2.59 2.34 -14.36
N ASP A 88 1.59 3.18 -14.12
CA ASP A 88 0.92 3.34 -12.82
C ASP A 88 0.25 2.03 -12.38
N ALA A 89 -0.49 1.39 -13.29
CA ALA A 89 -1.13 0.10 -13.03
C ALA A 89 -0.10 -1.01 -12.78
N PHE A 90 0.95 -1.08 -13.60
CA PHE A 90 1.99 -2.09 -13.44
C PHE A 90 2.73 -1.95 -12.11
N LEU A 91 3.18 -0.75 -11.77
CA LEU A 91 3.95 -0.51 -10.55
C LEU A 91 3.07 -0.62 -9.29
N GLY A 92 1.94 0.08 -9.29
CA GLY A 92 1.13 0.22 -8.08
C GLY A 92 0.10 -0.87 -7.86
N ARG A 93 -0.35 -1.57 -8.93
CA ARG A 93 -1.43 -2.55 -8.83
C ARG A 93 -1.03 -3.97 -9.18
N PHE A 94 0.17 -4.16 -9.72
CA PHE A 94 0.71 -5.48 -10.01
C PHE A 94 2.02 -5.73 -9.28
N LEU A 95 3.12 -5.07 -9.65
CA LEU A 95 4.45 -5.36 -9.10
C LEU A 95 4.55 -5.05 -7.61
N GLY A 96 4.03 -3.89 -7.19
CA GLY A 96 4.02 -3.51 -5.77
C GLY A 96 3.30 -4.52 -4.89
N PRO A 97 2.04 -4.86 -5.15
CA PRO A 97 1.32 -5.90 -4.43
C PRO A 97 1.99 -7.28 -4.43
N VAL A 98 2.54 -7.74 -5.56
CA VAL A 98 3.28 -9.01 -5.64
C VAL A 98 4.49 -8.97 -4.70
N ALA A 99 5.30 -7.93 -4.81
CA ALA A 99 6.48 -7.77 -3.97
C ALA A 99 6.12 -7.66 -2.48
N TYR A 100 5.05 -6.94 -2.17
CA TYR A 100 4.50 -6.81 -0.83
C TYR A 100 4.08 -8.16 -0.25
N TYR A 101 3.38 -9.00 -1.01
CA TYR A 101 2.92 -10.32 -0.57
C TYR A 101 4.11 -11.24 -0.25
N PHE A 102 5.09 -11.34 -1.15
CA PHE A 102 6.25 -12.20 -0.95
C PHE A 102 7.20 -11.67 0.13
N ALA A 103 7.31 -10.36 0.31
CA ALA A 103 8.02 -9.78 1.44
C ALA A 103 7.35 -10.17 2.76
N LEU A 104 6.02 -10.07 2.83
CA LEU A 104 5.24 -10.40 4.02
C LEU A 104 5.28 -11.90 4.33
N ASP A 105 5.34 -12.75 3.31
CA ASP A 105 5.48 -14.19 3.48
C ASP A 105 6.80 -14.55 4.20
N ALA A 106 7.89 -13.89 3.81
CA ALA A 106 9.24 -14.17 4.28
C ALA A 106 9.69 -13.33 5.50
N LEU A 107 9.04 -12.20 5.81
CA LEU A 107 9.40 -11.30 6.90
C LEU A 107 8.30 -11.25 7.97
N SER A 108 8.68 -10.74 9.15
CA SER A 108 7.70 -10.31 10.15
C SER A 108 6.96 -9.06 9.67
N VAL A 109 5.73 -8.85 10.15
CA VAL A 109 4.92 -7.67 9.83
C VAL A 109 5.64 -6.39 10.24
N ILE A 110 6.29 -6.41 11.42
CA ILE A 110 7.04 -5.26 11.93
C ILE A 110 8.19 -4.91 10.98
N THR A 111 9.04 -5.89 10.63
CA THR A 111 10.19 -5.69 9.74
C THR A 111 9.74 -5.16 8.38
N GLN A 112 8.73 -5.78 7.77
CA GLN A 112 8.19 -5.32 6.50
C GLN A 112 7.68 -3.88 6.59
N THR A 113 6.87 -3.56 7.60
CA THR A 113 6.30 -2.21 7.78
C THR A 113 7.40 -1.15 7.86
N LEU A 114 8.47 -1.43 8.59
CA LEU A 114 9.61 -0.51 8.72
C LEU A 114 10.39 -0.34 7.42
N ILE A 115 10.62 -1.42 6.65
CA ILE A 115 11.27 -1.32 5.33
C ILE A 115 10.41 -0.50 4.36
N PHE A 116 9.10 -0.71 4.37
CA PHE A 116 8.18 0.03 3.48
C PHE A 116 8.07 1.52 3.84
N ALA A 117 8.49 1.95 5.02
CA ALA A 117 8.64 3.38 5.33
C ALA A 117 9.67 4.08 4.43
N LEU A 118 10.62 3.34 3.85
CA LEU A 118 11.55 3.86 2.84
C LEU A 118 10.87 4.33 1.54
N ILE A 119 9.62 3.98 1.29
CA ILE A 119 8.85 4.51 0.16
C ILE A 119 8.86 6.04 0.17
N LEU A 120 8.77 6.67 1.33
CA LEU A 120 8.74 8.12 1.45
C LEU A 120 10.03 8.79 0.94
N PRO A 121 11.23 8.46 1.46
CA PRO A 121 12.47 9.05 0.96
C PRO A 121 12.79 8.63 -0.48
N VAL A 122 12.52 7.38 -0.86
CA VAL A 122 12.79 6.89 -2.22
C VAL A 122 11.91 7.61 -3.24
N SER A 123 10.61 7.78 -2.96
CA SER A 123 9.71 8.52 -3.85
C SER A 123 10.11 10.01 -3.98
N ALA A 124 10.60 10.64 -2.91
CA ALA A 124 11.10 12.00 -2.96
C ALA A 124 12.37 12.12 -3.82
N LEU A 125 13.30 11.17 -3.70
CA LEU A 125 14.49 11.11 -4.57
C LEU A 125 14.12 10.90 -6.03
N MET A 126 13.21 9.96 -6.32
CA MET A 126 12.72 9.74 -7.68
C MET A 126 12.04 11.00 -8.25
N ALA A 127 11.22 11.69 -7.44
CA ALA A 127 10.61 12.96 -7.85
C ALA A 127 11.67 14.03 -8.13
N ARG A 128 12.72 14.11 -7.33
CA ARG A 128 13.86 15.01 -7.59
C ARG A 128 14.55 14.75 -8.92
N TRP A 129 14.80 13.49 -9.24
CA TRP A 129 15.54 13.12 -10.46
C TRP A 129 14.67 13.15 -11.70
N ILE A 130 13.43 12.67 -11.63
CA ILE A 130 12.56 12.50 -12.78
C ILE A 130 11.69 13.74 -13.03
N LEU A 131 11.07 14.29 -11.99
CA LEU A 131 10.20 15.48 -12.09
C LEU A 131 10.94 16.79 -11.82
N ARG A 132 12.22 16.72 -11.38
CA ARG A 132 13.04 17.88 -11.00
C ARG A 132 12.42 18.72 -9.86
N GLU A 133 11.61 18.08 -9.01
CA GLU A 133 11.02 18.72 -7.84
C GLU A 133 12.11 18.99 -6.78
N PRO A 134 12.02 20.11 -6.03
CA PRO A 134 12.94 20.38 -4.92
C PRO A 134 12.72 19.37 -3.79
N LEU A 135 13.80 18.90 -3.16
CA LEU A 135 13.72 18.07 -1.97
C LEU A 135 13.18 18.89 -0.78
N PRO A 136 12.38 18.27 0.11
CA PRO A 136 11.97 18.91 1.37
C PRO A 136 13.19 19.39 2.18
N GLN A 137 13.08 20.52 2.89
CA GLN A 137 14.21 21.08 3.64
C GLN A 137 14.79 20.14 4.72
N ALA A 138 13.92 19.32 5.34
CA ALA A 138 14.33 18.34 6.34
C ALA A 138 14.61 16.93 5.75
N PHE A 139 14.77 16.81 4.41
CA PHE A 139 14.90 15.51 3.74
C PHE A 139 16.04 14.67 4.30
N ALA A 140 17.26 15.22 4.40
CA ALA A 140 18.42 14.49 4.90
C ALA A 140 18.22 14.00 6.34
N THR A 141 17.69 14.85 7.21
CA THR A 141 17.37 14.48 8.61
C THR A 141 16.31 13.39 8.66
N SER A 142 15.26 13.49 7.83
CA SER A 142 14.21 12.49 7.76
C SER A 142 14.76 11.13 7.29
N VAL A 143 15.60 11.11 6.25
CA VAL A 143 16.26 9.89 5.76
C VAL A 143 17.12 9.26 6.84
N LEU A 144 17.95 10.07 7.54
CA LEU A 144 18.80 9.59 8.63
C LEU A 144 17.96 8.96 9.75
N LEU A 145 16.88 9.61 10.18
CA LEU A 145 16.03 9.09 11.24
C LEU A 145 15.31 7.79 10.84
N ILE A 146 14.75 7.74 9.63
CA ILE A 146 14.09 6.54 9.12
C ILE A 146 15.10 5.39 8.99
N SER A 147 16.26 5.64 8.42
CA SER A 147 17.32 4.61 8.26
C SER A 147 17.88 4.13 9.59
N SER A 148 18.11 5.05 10.54
CA SER A 148 18.55 4.71 11.89
C SER A 148 17.51 3.87 12.64
N GLY A 149 16.23 4.22 12.49
CA GLY A 149 15.14 3.45 13.08
C GLY A 149 15.06 2.02 12.55
N LEU A 150 15.21 1.87 11.21
CA LEU A 150 15.28 0.54 10.59
C LEU A 150 16.51 -0.25 11.04
N LEU A 151 17.68 0.39 11.12
CA LEU A 151 18.92 -0.24 11.57
C LEU A 151 18.81 -0.73 13.01
N LEU A 152 18.29 0.09 13.93
CA LEU A 152 18.09 -0.29 15.33
C LEU A 152 17.14 -1.48 15.48
N HIS A 153 16.06 -1.52 14.68
CA HIS A 153 15.18 -2.67 14.65
C HIS A 153 15.94 -3.93 14.19
N GLN A 154 16.70 -3.86 13.11
CA GLN A 154 17.43 -5.00 12.57
C GLN A 154 18.51 -5.51 13.52
N LEU A 155 19.25 -4.64 14.20
CA LEU A 155 20.23 -5.03 15.21
C LEU A 155 19.59 -5.79 16.37
N GLY A 156 18.39 -5.39 16.80
CA GLY A 156 17.62 -6.10 17.82
C GLY A 156 17.14 -7.49 17.37
N GLN A 157 16.89 -7.67 16.07
CA GLN A 157 16.42 -8.95 15.50
C GLN A 157 17.57 -9.93 15.19
N MET A 158 18.80 -9.45 14.92
CA MET A 158 19.93 -10.30 14.57
C MET A 158 20.29 -11.33 15.65
N ALA A 159 19.92 -11.07 16.89
CA ALA A 159 20.12 -11.99 18.01
C ALA A 159 19.11 -13.17 18.05
N ALA A 160 18.04 -13.14 17.24
CA ALA A 160 16.87 -14.00 17.42
C ALA A 160 16.51 -14.94 16.25
N ILE A 161 17.01 -14.77 15.00
CA ILE A 161 16.42 -15.46 13.84
C ILE A 161 17.46 -16.05 12.88
N GLY A 162 17.14 -17.26 12.35
CA GLY A 162 17.88 -17.93 11.27
C GLY A 162 17.84 -17.16 9.93
N HIS A 163 18.97 -17.06 9.26
CA HIS A 163 19.30 -16.04 8.24
C HIS A 163 18.75 -16.24 6.82
N GLN A 164 18.26 -17.43 6.43
CA GLN A 164 18.06 -17.72 4.99
C GLN A 164 16.81 -17.05 4.36
N ASN A 165 15.68 -17.04 5.03
CA ASN A 165 14.46 -16.45 4.48
C ASN A 165 14.45 -14.91 4.55
N THR A 166 15.24 -14.34 5.45
CA THR A 166 15.28 -12.88 5.68
C THR A 166 15.83 -12.12 4.46
N LEU A 167 16.86 -12.63 3.79
CA LEU A 167 17.45 -11.96 2.61
C LEU A 167 16.49 -11.92 1.42
N VAL A 168 15.77 -13.02 1.17
CA VAL A 168 14.76 -13.09 0.10
C VAL A 168 13.63 -12.12 0.41
N GLY A 169 13.14 -12.10 1.65
CA GLY A 169 12.12 -11.17 2.09
C GLY A 169 12.52 -9.70 1.98
N VAL A 170 13.74 -9.36 2.38
CA VAL A 170 14.29 -8.00 2.23
C VAL A 170 14.40 -7.63 0.74
N GLY A 171 14.86 -8.57 -0.10
CA GLY A 171 14.91 -8.37 -1.55
C GLY A 171 13.52 -8.02 -2.13
N TRP A 172 12.50 -8.80 -1.79
CA TRP A 172 11.12 -8.50 -2.19
C TRP A 172 10.62 -7.18 -1.62
N ALA A 173 10.94 -6.87 -0.35
CA ALA A 173 10.54 -5.61 0.26
C ALA A 173 11.16 -4.41 -0.47
N LEU A 174 12.43 -4.48 -0.87
CA LEU A 174 13.09 -3.43 -1.66
C LEU A 174 12.47 -3.28 -3.06
N VAL A 175 12.15 -4.38 -3.73
CA VAL A 175 11.39 -4.35 -5.00
C VAL A 175 10.05 -3.65 -4.79
N GLY A 176 9.34 -3.95 -3.70
CA GLY A 176 8.09 -3.31 -3.32
C GLY A 176 8.26 -1.80 -3.05
N VAL A 177 9.30 -1.41 -2.32
CA VAL A 177 9.65 0.00 -2.08
C VAL A 177 9.86 0.74 -3.41
N MET A 178 10.62 0.17 -4.34
CA MET A 178 10.85 0.78 -5.66
C MET A 178 9.57 0.87 -6.48
N ALA A 179 8.75 -0.19 -6.49
CA ALA A 179 7.50 -0.24 -7.23
C ALA A 179 6.49 0.78 -6.70
N PHE A 180 6.26 0.84 -5.39
CA PHE A 180 5.33 1.81 -4.81
C PHE A 180 5.85 3.24 -4.86
N SER A 181 7.17 3.45 -4.78
CA SER A 181 7.76 4.78 -5.00
C SER A 181 7.55 5.25 -6.44
N GLY A 182 7.74 4.36 -7.42
CA GLY A 182 7.43 4.63 -8.82
C GLY A 182 5.93 4.90 -9.04
N ALA A 183 5.06 4.11 -8.40
CA ALA A 183 3.61 4.32 -8.44
C ALA A 183 3.19 5.66 -7.81
N ALA A 184 3.84 6.08 -6.74
CA ALA A 184 3.59 7.41 -6.16
C ALA A 184 3.94 8.53 -7.15
N LEU A 185 5.00 8.37 -7.92
CA LEU A 185 5.43 9.33 -8.94
C LEU A 185 4.46 9.35 -10.14
N THR A 186 4.12 8.17 -10.68
CA THR A 186 3.15 8.06 -11.79
C THR A 186 1.77 8.56 -11.37
N GLY A 187 1.32 8.22 -10.17
CA GLY A 187 0.06 8.69 -9.59
C GLY A 187 0.00 10.21 -9.47
N ARG A 188 1.09 10.88 -9.05
CA ARG A 188 1.20 12.35 -9.06
C ARG A 188 1.05 12.93 -10.47
N THR A 189 1.73 12.31 -11.44
CA THR A 189 1.66 12.77 -12.84
C THR A 189 0.26 12.55 -13.41
N VAL A 190 -0.39 11.44 -13.09
CA VAL A 190 -1.80 11.14 -13.45
C VAL A 190 -2.74 12.20 -12.88
N ALA A 191 -2.56 12.56 -11.60
CA ALA A 191 -3.35 13.61 -10.95
C ALA A 191 -3.12 14.99 -11.59
N GLY A 192 -1.87 15.36 -11.86
CA GLY A 192 -1.50 16.61 -12.54
C GLY A 192 -2.02 16.74 -13.95
N ARG A 193 -2.31 15.63 -14.64
CA ARG A 193 -2.97 15.59 -15.95
C ARG A 193 -4.50 15.52 -15.87
N HIS A 194 -5.08 15.62 -14.67
CA HIS A 194 -6.52 15.53 -14.42
C HIS A 194 -7.19 14.25 -14.95
N LEU A 195 -6.43 13.15 -15.03
CA LEU A 195 -6.97 11.86 -15.43
C LEU A 195 -7.87 11.31 -14.32
N SER A 196 -9.07 10.87 -14.70
CA SER A 196 -10.07 10.45 -13.71
C SER A 196 -9.66 9.19 -12.95
N ALA A 197 -10.17 9.05 -11.71
CA ALA A 197 -9.96 7.85 -10.92
C ALA A 197 -10.53 6.58 -11.57
N SER A 198 -11.58 6.70 -12.37
CA SER A 198 -12.11 5.57 -13.15
C SER A 198 -11.15 5.08 -14.22
N LEU A 199 -10.30 5.95 -14.78
CA LEU A 199 -9.24 5.54 -15.70
C LEU A 199 -8.05 4.94 -14.94
N SER A 200 -7.47 5.68 -13.99
CA SER A 200 -6.24 5.24 -13.31
C SER A 200 -6.49 4.04 -12.40
N ILE A 201 -7.53 4.08 -11.56
CA ILE A 201 -7.82 2.99 -10.64
C ILE A 201 -8.74 1.97 -11.31
N GLY A 202 -9.86 2.42 -11.88
CA GLY A 202 -10.86 1.51 -12.42
C GLY A 202 -10.31 0.60 -13.52
N VAL A 203 -9.74 1.19 -14.56
CA VAL A 203 -9.15 0.42 -15.67
C VAL A 203 -7.91 -0.32 -15.21
N GLY A 204 -6.99 0.35 -14.49
CA GLY A 204 -5.75 -0.25 -14.02
C GLY A 204 -5.97 -1.46 -13.10
N ALA A 205 -6.86 -1.33 -12.12
CA ALA A 205 -7.17 -2.43 -11.21
C ALA A 205 -7.88 -3.59 -11.92
N THR A 206 -8.86 -3.30 -12.79
CA THR A 206 -9.53 -4.37 -13.55
C THR A 206 -8.55 -5.13 -14.45
N THR A 207 -7.65 -4.42 -15.13
CA THR A 207 -6.60 -5.06 -15.93
C THR A 207 -5.68 -5.91 -15.06
N SER A 208 -5.26 -5.42 -13.90
CA SER A 208 -4.45 -6.18 -12.95
C SER A 208 -5.19 -7.42 -12.42
N ALA A 209 -6.48 -7.32 -12.14
CA ALA A 209 -7.30 -8.47 -11.77
C ALA A 209 -7.28 -9.57 -12.85
N LEU A 210 -7.45 -9.18 -14.12
CA LEU A 210 -7.37 -10.12 -15.25
C LEU A 210 -5.99 -10.78 -15.34
N VAL A 211 -4.91 -10.02 -15.12
CA VAL A 211 -3.55 -10.56 -15.10
C VAL A 211 -3.37 -11.56 -13.95
N PHE A 212 -3.83 -11.22 -12.73
CA PHE A 212 -3.78 -12.16 -11.60
C PHE A 212 -4.63 -13.40 -11.85
N GLY A 213 -5.80 -13.26 -12.48
CA GLY A 213 -6.64 -14.39 -12.88
C GLY A 213 -5.93 -15.29 -13.89
N LEU A 214 -5.29 -14.71 -14.90
CA LEU A 214 -4.50 -15.46 -15.88
C LEU A 214 -3.30 -16.16 -15.22
N LEU A 215 -2.57 -15.47 -14.35
CA LEU A 215 -1.47 -16.06 -13.59
C LEU A 215 -1.92 -17.20 -12.69
N ALA A 216 -3.10 -17.10 -12.08
CA ALA A 216 -3.67 -18.20 -11.29
C ALA A 216 -3.85 -19.48 -12.15
N ILE A 217 -4.38 -19.32 -13.37
CA ILE A 217 -4.55 -20.44 -14.31
C ILE A 217 -3.20 -20.99 -14.76
N LEU A 218 -2.24 -20.13 -15.08
CA LEU A 218 -0.95 -20.56 -15.64
C LEU A 218 -0.05 -21.22 -14.57
N LEU A 219 -0.05 -20.73 -13.34
CA LEU A 219 0.84 -21.23 -12.29
C LEU A 219 0.25 -22.40 -11.50
N PHE A 220 -1.06 -22.41 -11.31
CA PHE A 220 -1.74 -23.37 -10.45
C PHE A 220 -2.77 -24.23 -11.19
N GLY A 221 -3.07 -23.91 -12.45
CA GLY A 221 -4.11 -24.56 -13.24
C GLY A 221 -5.52 -24.00 -12.99
N PRO A 222 -6.50 -24.35 -13.84
CA PRO A 222 -7.87 -23.84 -13.74
C PRO A 222 -8.57 -24.27 -12.43
N GLU A 223 -8.13 -25.39 -11.84
CA GLU A 223 -8.66 -25.89 -10.56
C GLU A 223 -8.37 -24.95 -9.39
N HIS A 224 -7.39 -24.05 -9.53
CA HIS A 224 -7.09 -23.07 -8.49
C HIS A 224 -8.28 -22.15 -8.14
N PHE A 225 -9.13 -21.84 -9.11
CA PHE A 225 -10.36 -21.10 -8.88
C PHE A 225 -11.43 -21.88 -8.13
N LEU A 226 -11.36 -23.22 -8.10
CA LEU A 226 -12.24 -24.04 -7.28
C LEU A 226 -11.96 -23.84 -5.79
N LEU A 227 -10.74 -23.42 -5.41
CA LEU A 227 -10.41 -23.05 -4.03
C LEU A 227 -11.23 -21.86 -3.53
N LEU A 228 -11.73 -21.01 -4.44
CA LEU A 228 -12.60 -19.88 -4.11
C LEU A 228 -14.03 -20.32 -3.78
N GLN A 229 -14.42 -21.54 -4.13
CA GLN A 229 -15.72 -22.13 -3.74
C GLN A 229 -15.74 -22.56 -2.27
N ILE A 230 -14.56 -22.68 -1.64
CA ILE A 230 -14.46 -22.91 -0.20
C ILE A 230 -15.00 -21.66 0.50
N TRP A 231 -16.12 -21.80 1.18
CA TRP A 231 -16.89 -20.69 1.74
C TRP A 231 -16.07 -19.69 2.57
N TRP A 232 -15.12 -20.21 3.38
CA TRP A 232 -14.30 -19.34 4.22
C TRP A 232 -13.25 -18.57 3.40
N VAL A 233 -12.67 -19.17 2.34
CA VAL A 233 -11.70 -18.49 1.47
C VAL A 233 -12.35 -17.32 0.78
N LEU A 234 -13.48 -17.55 0.12
CA LEU A 234 -14.24 -16.49 -0.55
C LEU A 234 -14.69 -15.41 0.42
N GLY A 235 -15.29 -15.81 1.55
CA GLY A 235 -15.78 -14.87 2.56
C GLY A 235 -14.68 -13.97 3.13
N VAL A 236 -13.54 -14.56 3.47
CA VAL A 236 -12.40 -13.85 4.04
C VAL A 236 -11.76 -12.90 3.01
N LEU A 237 -11.57 -13.36 1.76
CA LEU A 237 -11.01 -12.52 0.70
C LEU A 237 -11.94 -11.37 0.32
N LEU A 238 -13.26 -11.60 0.28
CA LEU A 238 -14.24 -10.54 0.06
C LEU A 238 -14.22 -9.52 1.20
N LEU A 239 -14.24 -10.00 2.45
CA LEU A 239 -14.22 -9.12 3.62
C LEU A 239 -12.94 -8.27 3.65
N TYR A 240 -11.77 -8.89 3.48
CA TYR A 240 -10.49 -8.20 3.39
C TYR A 240 -10.48 -7.14 2.27
N SER A 241 -10.93 -7.52 1.08
CA SER A 241 -10.93 -6.63 -0.09
C SER A 241 -11.88 -5.45 0.06
N LEU A 242 -13.08 -5.66 0.63
CA LEU A 242 -14.08 -4.61 0.82
C LEU A 242 -13.72 -3.68 1.98
N THR A 243 -13.19 -4.21 3.08
CA THR A 243 -12.90 -3.42 4.29
C THR A 243 -11.50 -2.81 4.23
N LEU A 244 -10.46 -3.63 4.36
CA LEU A 244 -9.10 -3.12 4.52
C LEU A 244 -8.54 -2.52 3.23
N SER A 245 -8.81 -3.11 2.07
CA SER A 245 -8.28 -2.59 0.81
C SER A 245 -9.11 -1.44 0.27
N LEU A 246 -10.34 -1.69 -0.18
CA LEU A 246 -11.21 -0.67 -0.76
C LEU A 246 -11.63 0.38 0.27
N GLY A 247 -11.93 -0.05 1.50
CA GLY A 247 -12.32 0.85 2.60
C GLY A 247 -11.23 1.85 2.94
N SER A 248 -9.96 1.43 3.02
CA SER A 248 -8.84 2.35 3.28
C SER A 248 -8.62 3.31 2.11
N GLU A 249 -8.75 2.86 0.86
CA GLU A 249 -8.62 3.73 -0.32
C GLU A 249 -9.73 4.78 -0.40
N LEU A 250 -10.97 4.39 -0.13
CA LEU A 250 -12.09 5.33 -0.09
C LEU A 250 -11.95 6.33 1.07
N ALA A 251 -11.56 5.86 2.25
CA ALA A 251 -11.34 6.70 3.42
C ALA A 251 -10.22 7.71 3.17
N LEU A 252 -9.11 7.29 2.56
CA LEU A 252 -8.02 8.18 2.16
C LEU A 252 -8.48 9.28 1.20
N ARG A 253 -9.27 8.92 0.19
CA ARG A 253 -9.81 9.89 -0.78
C ARG A 253 -10.77 10.88 -0.12
N MET A 254 -11.61 10.41 0.79
CA MET A 254 -12.50 11.28 1.57
C MET A 254 -11.69 12.24 2.44
N ALA A 255 -10.61 11.77 3.07
CA ALA A 255 -9.71 12.60 3.85
C ALA A 255 -9.06 13.70 3.00
N TYR A 256 -8.54 13.38 1.82
CA TYR A 256 -7.95 14.37 0.89
C TYR A 256 -8.94 15.41 0.38
N ARG A 257 -10.23 15.11 0.33
CA ARG A 257 -11.25 16.09 -0.04
C ARG A 257 -11.56 17.09 1.08
N GLN A 258 -11.22 16.77 2.31
CA GLN A 258 -11.64 17.52 3.50
C GLN A 258 -10.49 18.20 4.22
N THR A 259 -9.24 17.79 3.96
CA THR A 259 -8.06 18.36 4.61
C THR A 259 -6.82 18.30 3.70
N SER A 260 -5.74 18.93 4.13
CA SER A 260 -4.50 19.02 3.34
C SER A 260 -3.79 17.68 3.21
N VAL A 261 -3.07 17.49 2.10
CA VAL A 261 -2.23 16.31 1.87
C VAL A 261 -1.21 16.12 3.00
N ALA A 262 -0.62 17.21 3.49
CA ALA A 262 0.33 17.18 4.60
C ALA A 262 -0.30 16.61 5.87
N THR A 263 -1.52 17.05 6.22
CA THR A 263 -2.24 16.53 7.40
C THR A 263 -2.56 15.04 7.26
N VAL A 264 -3.03 14.62 6.08
CA VAL A 264 -3.33 13.21 5.81
C VAL A 264 -2.07 12.35 5.89
N SER A 265 -0.96 12.79 5.32
CA SER A 265 0.32 12.07 5.37
C SER A 265 0.88 11.99 6.78
N LEU A 266 0.79 13.10 7.55
CA LEU A 266 1.25 13.16 8.93
C LEU A 266 0.47 12.17 9.80
N LEU A 267 -0.85 12.27 9.80
CA LEU A 267 -1.71 11.41 10.59
C LEU A 267 -1.71 9.97 10.07
N GLY A 268 -1.61 9.80 8.75
CA GLY A 268 -1.53 8.49 8.11
C GLY A 268 -0.31 7.68 8.56
N SER A 269 0.80 8.34 8.94
CA SER A 269 1.97 7.63 9.49
C SER A 269 1.69 6.90 10.81
N LEU A 270 0.62 7.27 11.53
CA LEU A 270 0.17 6.54 12.72
C LEU A 270 -0.30 5.12 12.40
N SER A 271 -0.60 4.81 11.13
CA SER A 271 -0.86 3.43 10.70
C SER A 271 0.29 2.47 11.00
N ILE A 272 1.53 2.98 11.07
CA ILE A 272 2.72 2.20 11.46
C ILE A 272 2.60 1.71 12.91
N VAL A 273 2.10 2.57 13.81
CA VAL A 273 1.87 2.19 15.22
C VAL A 273 0.80 1.10 15.29
N ILE A 274 -0.29 1.24 14.54
CA ILE A 274 -1.35 0.23 14.47
C ILE A 274 -0.78 -1.09 13.91
N ALA A 275 0.04 -1.05 12.86
CA ALA A 275 0.65 -2.24 12.27
C ALA A 275 1.55 -2.97 13.27
N VAL A 276 2.43 -2.24 13.98
CA VAL A 276 3.33 -2.82 14.98
C VAL A 276 2.58 -3.40 16.17
N THR A 277 1.59 -2.66 16.68
CA THR A 277 0.80 -3.13 17.83
C THR A 277 -0.11 -4.31 17.46
N SER A 278 -0.74 -4.28 16.29
CA SER A 278 -1.57 -5.41 15.83
C SER A 278 -0.74 -6.66 15.55
N ALA A 279 0.47 -6.52 15.01
CA ALA A 279 1.40 -7.64 14.80
C ALA A 279 1.82 -8.28 16.13
N ALA A 280 2.13 -7.47 17.12
CA ALA A 280 2.46 -7.96 18.45
C ALA A 280 1.28 -8.69 19.12
N LEU A 281 0.06 -8.15 18.98
CA LEU A 281 -1.13 -8.71 19.64
C LEU A 281 -1.71 -9.95 18.92
N LEU A 282 -1.73 -9.95 17.58
CA LEU A 282 -2.39 -10.99 16.80
C LEU A 282 -1.44 -12.09 16.32
N LEU A 283 -0.17 -11.77 16.12
CA LEU A 283 0.86 -12.69 15.64
C LEU A 283 1.91 -13.04 16.71
N ASN A 284 1.79 -12.46 17.91
CA ASN A 284 2.76 -12.60 19.00
C ASN A 284 4.20 -12.19 18.55
N GLU A 285 4.32 -11.24 17.61
CA GLU A 285 5.62 -10.71 17.24
C GLU A 285 6.24 -9.93 18.41
N SER A 286 7.47 -10.25 18.77
CA SER A 286 8.16 -9.60 19.89
C SER A 286 8.56 -8.17 19.54
N ILE A 287 8.17 -7.21 20.39
CA ILE A 287 8.61 -5.82 20.28
C ILE A 287 9.85 -5.65 21.15
N HIS A 288 11.03 -5.67 20.52
CA HIS A 288 12.29 -5.38 21.23
C HIS A 288 12.42 -3.86 21.50
N PRO A 289 13.18 -3.45 22.51
CA PRO A 289 13.42 -2.03 22.79
C PRO A 289 13.96 -1.26 21.56
N GLY A 290 14.83 -1.90 20.76
CA GLY A 290 15.31 -1.34 19.49
C GLY A 290 14.19 -1.07 18.48
N THR A 291 13.16 -1.92 18.43
CA THR A 291 11.96 -1.71 17.59
C THR A 291 11.18 -0.48 18.04
N THR A 292 10.95 -0.34 19.35
CA THR A 292 10.22 0.82 19.89
C THR A 292 10.93 2.14 19.59
N ILE A 293 12.25 2.20 19.84
CA ILE A 293 13.07 3.35 19.51
C ILE A 293 13.08 3.58 17.99
N GLY A 294 13.20 2.51 17.21
CA GLY A 294 13.17 2.57 15.75
C GLY A 294 11.89 3.16 15.19
N VAL A 295 10.73 2.73 15.70
CA VAL A 295 9.41 3.27 15.33
C VAL A 295 9.31 4.75 15.70
N MET A 296 9.76 5.17 16.87
CA MET A 296 9.75 6.57 17.30
C MET A 296 10.62 7.44 16.40
N LEU A 297 11.84 7.00 16.06
CA LEU A 297 12.73 7.71 15.15
C LEU A 297 12.11 7.82 13.74
N LEU A 298 11.52 6.74 13.24
CA LEU A 298 10.85 6.70 11.95
C LEU A 298 9.68 7.68 11.90
N LEU A 299 8.80 7.66 12.91
CA LEU A 299 7.68 8.60 12.99
C LEU A 299 8.17 10.05 13.05
N THR A 300 9.20 10.33 13.83
CA THR A 300 9.82 11.66 13.90
C THR A 300 10.37 12.07 12.53
N GLY A 301 11.05 11.17 11.81
CA GLY A 301 11.55 11.43 10.47
C GLY A 301 10.45 11.74 9.46
N VAL A 302 9.35 10.98 9.50
CA VAL A 302 8.16 11.22 8.65
C VAL A 302 7.50 12.56 8.98
N MET A 303 7.37 12.89 10.27
CA MET A 303 6.80 14.15 10.72
C MET A 303 7.64 15.36 10.25
N LEU A 304 8.96 15.28 10.38
CA LEU A 304 9.87 16.33 9.92
C LEU A 304 9.82 16.51 8.39
N SER A 305 9.70 15.44 7.63
CA SER A 305 9.56 15.50 6.17
C SER A 305 8.31 16.29 5.75
N ASN A 306 7.24 16.20 6.53
CA ASN A 306 5.96 16.84 6.21
C ASN A 306 5.84 18.30 6.70
N GLN A 307 6.63 18.74 7.69
CA GLN A 307 6.44 20.06 8.32
C GLN A 307 6.81 21.26 7.46
N ARG A 308 7.49 21.09 6.32
CA ARG A 308 8.06 22.22 5.54
C ARG A 308 7.76 22.17 4.05
N THR A 309 6.61 21.70 3.64
CA THR A 309 6.03 22.12 2.37
C THR A 309 5.45 23.52 2.58
N ASN A 310 6.06 24.52 1.91
CA ASN A 310 5.73 25.93 1.99
C ASN A 310 4.20 26.14 1.87
N PRO A 311 3.51 26.73 2.87
CA PRO A 311 2.07 26.93 2.82
C PRO A 311 1.63 27.89 1.69
N ASN A 312 2.57 28.58 1.04
CA ASN A 312 2.36 29.54 -0.05
C ASN A 312 2.57 28.96 -1.47
N GLN A 313 2.85 27.68 -1.63
CA GLN A 313 2.74 27.09 -2.96
C GLN A 313 1.27 26.87 -3.28
N PRO A 314 0.70 27.52 -4.32
CA PRO A 314 -0.65 27.25 -4.73
C PRO A 314 -0.73 25.78 -5.09
N LEU A 315 -1.61 25.04 -4.40
CA LEU A 315 -2.03 23.72 -4.81
C LEU A 315 -2.50 23.88 -6.25
N GLY A 316 -1.71 23.38 -7.20
CA GLY A 316 -2.16 23.29 -8.58
C GLY A 316 -3.55 22.65 -8.52
N GLY A 317 -4.57 23.36 -9.02
CA GLY A 317 -5.97 23.03 -8.85
C GLY A 317 -6.24 21.58 -9.25
N TYR A 318 -6.76 20.84 -8.29
CA TYR A 318 -7.25 19.47 -8.47
C TYR A 318 -8.73 19.52 -8.85
#